data_f4571808746b3497b2e8c864857e1c7b
#
_entry.id   f4571808746b3497b2e8c864857e1c7b
#
_cell.length_a   1.000
_cell.length_b   1.000
_cell.length_c   1.000
_cell.angle_alpha   90.00
_cell.angle_beta   90.00
_cell.angle_gamma   90.00
#
_symmetry.space_group_name_H-M   'P 1'
#
loop_
_entity.id
_entity.type
_entity.pdbx_description
1 polymer ?
#
loop_
_entity_poly.entity_id
_entity_poly.type
_entity_poly.pdbx_seq_one_letter_code
_entity_poly.pdbx_strand_id
1 'polypeptide(L)'
;MNTSSIKNILVIQLTKMGDFIQTRPLLYRIKKKYPKVNLSVLVDAKCVEVSSKVCFIDEVIPLDLTSMHHSVNSSQYSLFEKYGYLTQELSSLRGRHFDIIYNINFSKIPALLCQFFKNSKVIGYRLDPKMHKLIKEPWVSFIFHLMRHRNMLRFNLVDLLASYENGHHGPSPGVFFHANEPENSPIGLLTSRDAPVIGLQMGCGGDLRRWPMEYFADLAYKLVKDLGARVVLFGSKAEHHLEERFIDEWSALTGMRPSPEEVVDLIGKTTISQLAASLEKCNLLITGDTGTMQLATAVGTKVLALFMATALCHETGPYGEGHYVMQAHMPCFPCTEGGSACQKPVCQRLILPEMVYALVSHMLQGKNGGNINDFTFSACLDGVCRDSPCGYPVLDRDKPRPYDKLNMDRDKPRPYDKLNSGYVQIYKTRMDNWGVKFLPLILKELDVEEIMAIAYREVGRKLMRSTYHIDPQDIIHELSSHYRDITADTREKVKLILRYLSSLHSICESGASKSPSLSLSDVEMKIQESCGSLDVLTPLAGYFSDLKAETELSTEAGDRNATQEACETMMIPVKGLLELIREVNSVFR
;
A
#
# COMPACT_ATOMS: atom_id res chain seq x y z
N MET A 1 25.62 -19.74 4.95
CA MET A 1 25.14 -20.86 5.78
C MET A 1 24.59 -21.94 4.86
N ASN A 2 24.91 -23.18 5.13
CA ASN A 2 24.38 -24.30 4.35
C ASN A 2 22.87 -24.40 4.64
N THR A 3 22.00 -24.37 3.63
CA THR A 3 20.54 -24.36 3.80
C THR A 3 20.01 -25.57 4.59
N SER A 4 20.75 -26.65 4.61
CA SER A 4 20.42 -27.88 5.36
C SER A 4 20.58 -27.76 6.90
N SER A 5 21.25 -26.73 7.40
CA SER A 5 21.45 -26.52 8.85
C SER A 5 20.34 -25.67 9.50
N ILE A 6 19.51 -25.00 8.73
CA ILE A 6 18.43 -24.13 9.21
C ILE A 6 17.20 -24.99 9.53
N LYS A 7 16.72 -24.93 10.77
CA LYS A 7 15.59 -25.72 11.29
C LYS A 7 14.39 -24.88 11.68
N ASN A 8 14.62 -23.70 12.26
CA ASN A 8 13.56 -22.85 12.81
C ASN A 8 13.68 -21.43 12.26
N ILE A 9 12.62 -20.93 11.67
CA ILE A 9 12.53 -19.55 11.17
C ILE A 9 11.33 -18.86 11.82
N LEU A 10 11.55 -17.64 12.30
CA LEU A 10 10.50 -16.77 12.81
C LEU A 10 10.27 -15.60 11.86
N VAL A 11 9.01 -15.31 11.56
CA VAL A 11 8.59 -14.04 10.94
C VAL A 11 7.79 -13.24 11.97
N ILE A 12 8.22 -12.02 12.23
CA ILE A 12 7.53 -11.10 13.14
C ILE A 12 6.67 -10.17 12.32
N GLN A 13 5.33 -10.27 12.49
CA GLN A 13 4.34 -9.42 11.85
C GLN A 13 3.26 -9.00 12.86
N LEU A 14 3.50 -7.89 13.55
CA LEU A 14 2.66 -7.41 14.67
C LEU A 14 1.72 -6.27 14.27
N THR A 15 1.37 -6.18 12.99
CA THR A 15 0.47 -5.16 12.47
C THR A 15 -0.95 -5.72 12.28
N LYS A 16 -1.76 -5.07 11.46
CA LYS A 16 -3.17 -5.42 11.24
C LYS A 16 -3.34 -6.61 10.30
N MET A 17 -4.55 -7.16 10.25
CA MET A 17 -4.94 -8.28 9.38
C MET A 17 -4.55 -8.06 7.91
N GLY A 18 -4.77 -6.86 7.36
CA GLY A 18 -4.41 -6.54 5.98
C GLY A 18 -2.92 -6.71 5.70
N ASP A 19 -2.08 -6.19 6.59
CA ASP A 19 -0.61 -6.30 6.48
C ASP A 19 -0.14 -7.75 6.62
N PHE A 20 -0.81 -8.53 7.49
CA PHE A 20 -0.53 -9.95 7.60
C PHE A 20 -0.85 -10.68 6.30
N ILE A 21 -2.00 -10.40 5.68
CA ILE A 21 -2.38 -10.98 4.39
C ILE A 21 -1.34 -10.64 3.31
N GLN A 22 -0.81 -9.42 3.30
CA GLN A 22 0.25 -8.99 2.39
C GLN A 22 1.60 -9.70 2.61
N THR A 23 1.82 -10.28 3.79
CA THR A 23 3.05 -11.02 4.14
C THR A 23 3.11 -12.43 3.51
N ARG A 24 1.99 -12.98 3.07
CA ARG A 24 1.90 -14.36 2.57
C ARG A 24 2.92 -14.72 1.48
N PRO A 25 3.22 -13.88 0.49
CA PRO A 25 4.25 -14.19 -0.51
C PRO A 25 5.64 -14.39 0.08
N LEU A 26 6.01 -13.65 1.12
CA LEU A 26 7.25 -13.87 1.85
C LEU A 26 7.24 -15.25 2.52
N LEU A 27 6.18 -15.58 3.27
CA LEU A 27 6.04 -16.87 3.96
C LEU A 27 6.14 -18.05 2.98
N TYR A 28 5.47 -17.94 1.84
CA TYR A 28 5.57 -18.93 0.75
C TYR A 28 7.01 -19.08 0.24
N ARG A 29 7.72 -17.97 0.00
CA ARG A 29 9.10 -17.99 -0.50
C ARG A 29 10.05 -18.61 0.52
N ILE A 30 9.88 -18.30 1.80
CA ILE A 30 10.65 -18.93 2.90
C ILE A 30 10.44 -20.44 2.86
N LYS A 31 9.19 -20.90 2.80
CA LYS A 31 8.88 -22.34 2.80
C LYS A 31 9.39 -23.04 1.54
N LYS A 32 9.32 -22.36 0.38
CA LYS A 32 9.88 -22.88 -0.88
C LYS A 32 11.39 -23.01 -0.83
N LYS A 33 12.10 -22.07 -0.22
CA LYS A 33 13.57 -22.09 -0.07
C LYS A 33 14.04 -23.08 1.00
N TYR A 34 13.26 -23.20 2.08
CA TYR A 34 13.55 -24.08 3.21
C TYR A 34 12.37 -25.05 3.45
N PRO A 35 12.18 -26.08 2.63
CA PRO A 35 10.96 -26.92 2.67
C PRO A 35 10.77 -27.67 3.99
N LYS A 36 11.86 -27.97 4.70
CA LYS A 36 11.87 -28.75 5.96
C LYS A 36 11.91 -27.88 7.21
N VAL A 37 11.91 -26.55 7.04
CA VAL A 37 12.00 -25.63 8.19
C VAL A 37 10.69 -25.62 8.97
N ASN A 38 10.76 -25.48 10.28
CA ASN A 38 9.64 -25.09 11.12
C ASN A 38 9.46 -23.57 11.00
N LEU A 39 8.41 -23.13 10.30
CA LEU A 39 8.12 -21.73 10.08
C LEU A 39 7.10 -21.25 11.10
N SER A 40 7.56 -20.47 12.07
CA SER A 40 6.72 -19.81 13.07
C SER A 40 6.43 -18.36 12.68
N VAL A 41 5.24 -17.88 13.00
CA VAL A 41 4.90 -16.45 12.86
C VAL A 41 4.48 -15.87 14.21
N LEU A 42 5.05 -14.72 14.57
CA LEU A 42 4.65 -13.93 15.74
C LEU A 42 3.69 -12.85 15.27
N VAL A 43 2.46 -12.88 15.76
CA VAL A 43 1.37 -12.00 15.30
C VAL A 43 0.63 -11.36 16.47
N ASP A 44 -0.03 -10.22 16.22
CA ASP A 44 -1.03 -9.70 17.16
C ASP A 44 -2.15 -10.73 17.34
N ALA A 45 -2.66 -10.88 18.58
CA ALA A 45 -3.71 -11.84 18.91
C ALA A 45 -4.94 -11.73 18.01
N LYS A 46 -5.25 -10.53 17.50
CA LYS A 46 -6.34 -10.28 16.53
C LYS A 46 -6.11 -10.91 15.16
N CYS A 47 -4.87 -11.29 14.84
CA CYS A 47 -4.49 -11.90 13.55
C CYS A 47 -4.38 -13.43 13.61
N VAL A 48 -4.64 -14.07 14.75
CA VAL A 48 -4.53 -15.53 14.91
C VAL A 48 -5.44 -16.28 13.95
N GLU A 49 -6.70 -15.88 13.83
CA GLU A 49 -7.65 -16.55 12.94
C GLU A 49 -7.17 -16.52 11.49
N VAL A 50 -6.76 -15.36 10.98
CA VAL A 50 -6.30 -15.22 9.61
C VAL A 50 -4.96 -15.93 9.36
N SER A 51 -4.05 -15.93 10.34
CA SER A 51 -2.74 -16.58 10.21
C SER A 51 -2.83 -18.10 10.23
N SER A 52 -3.74 -18.67 11.01
CA SER A 52 -3.98 -20.13 11.09
C SER A 52 -4.55 -20.72 9.78
N LYS A 53 -5.04 -19.88 8.86
CA LYS A 53 -5.55 -20.33 7.55
C LYS A 53 -4.47 -20.39 6.45
N VAL A 54 -3.25 -20.03 6.76
CA VAL A 54 -2.12 -20.07 5.80
C VAL A 54 -1.42 -21.42 5.91
N CYS A 55 -1.60 -22.28 4.93
CA CYS A 55 -1.22 -23.70 4.97
C CYS A 55 0.27 -24.01 5.12
N PHE A 56 1.17 -23.04 4.92
CA PHE A 56 2.62 -23.21 5.04
C PHE A 56 3.22 -22.65 6.33
N ILE A 57 2.39 -22.19 7.27
CA ILE A 57 2.81 -21.84 8.62
C ILE A 57 2.70 -23.08 9.50
N ASP A 58 3.78 -23.43 10.18
CA ASP A 58 3.79 -24.59 11.09
C ASP A 58 3.35 -24.18 12.50
N GLU A 59 3.61 -22.93 12.92
CA GLU A 59 3.25 -22.43 14.24
C GLU A 59 2.84 -20.94 14.22
N VAL A 60 1.73 -20.62 14.87
CA VAL A 60 1.30 -19.23 15.12
C VAL A 60 1.55 -18.92 16.60
N ILE A 61 2.33 -17.88 16.87
CA ILE A 61 2.62 -17.39 18.22
C ILE A 61 1.87 -16.08 18.41
N PRO A 62 0.80 -16.06 19.24
CA PRO A 62 0.05 -14.83 19.51
C PRO A 62 0.77 -13.95 20.54
N LEU A 63 0.57 -12.64 20.40
CA LEU A 63 0.96 -11.63 21.38
C LEU A 63 -0.17 -10.60 21.51
N ASP A 64 -0.74 -10.44 22.71
CA ASP A 64 -1.82 -9.45 22.90
C ASP A 64 -1.24 -8.04 23.13
N LEU A 65 -0.95 -7.38 22.00
CA LEU A 65 -0.42 -6.01 22.03
C LEU A 65 -1.40 -5.00 22.62
N THR A 66 -2.70 -5.22 22.48
CA THR A 66 -3.73 -4.31 23.02
C THR A 66 -3.72 -4.33 24.54
N SER A 67 -3.77 -5.52 25.13
CA SER A 67 -3.72 -5.68 26.59
C SER A 67 -2.36 -5.26 27.15
N MET A 68 -1.26 -5.58 26.46
CA MET A 68 0.08 -5.11 26.85
C MET A 68 0.16 -3.57 26.90
N HIS A 69 -0.33 -2.91 25.84
CA HIS A 69 -0.33 -1.43 25.78
C HIS A 69 -1.20 -0.84 26.88
N HIS A 70 -2.39 -1.41 27.12
CA HIS A 70 -3.28 -0.95 28.19
C HIS A 70 -2.61 -1.11 29.55
N SER A 71 -2.03 -2.26 29.85
CA SER A 71 -1.41 -2.55 31.16
C SER A 71 -0.21 -1.65 31.43
N VAL A 72 0.64 -1.40 30.42
CA VAL A 72 1.82 -0.52 30.55
C VAL A 72 1.44 0.93 30.78
N ASN A 73 0.41 1.43 30.08
CA ASN A 73 -0.01 2.84 30.16
C ASN A 73 -1.02 3.13 31.28
N SER A 74 -1.60 2.11 31.89
CA SER A 74 -2.55 2.30 32.99
C SER A 74 -1.84 2.90 34.23
N SER A 75 -2.44 3.93 34.80
CA SER A 75 -2.03 4.47 36.10
C SER A 75 -2.44 3.61 37.30
N GLN A 76 -3.31 2.60 37.06
CA GLN A 76 -3.82 1.72 38.10
C GLN A 76 -2.82 0.65 38.55
N TYR A 77 -1.83 0.33 37.70
CA TYR A 77 -0.83 -0.70 37.97
C TYR A 77 0.50 -0.09 38.43
N SER A 78 1.05 -0.67 39.49
CA SER A 78 2.41 -0.42 39.92
C SER A 78 3.43 -0.89 38.87
N LEU A 79 4.65 -0.39 38.93
CA LEU A 79 5.73 -0.82 38.04
C LEU A 79 5.98 -2.36 38.15
N PHE A 80 5.85 -2.92 39.34
CA PHE A 80 6.04 -4.34 39.59
C PHE A 80 4.95 -5.19 38.91
N GLU A 81 3.68 -4.76 39.01
CA GLU A 81 2.56 -5.45 38.33
C GLU A 81 2.70 -5.37 36.82
N LYS A 82 3.07 -4.22 36.26
CA LYS A 82 3.38 -4.06 34.83
C LYS A 82 4.47 -5.00 34.37
N TYR A 83 5.54 -5.12 35.15
CA TYR A 83 6.64 -6.05 34.86
C TYR A 83 6.19 -7.51 34.93
N GLY A 84 5.41 -7.88 35.95
CA GLY A 84 4.83 -9.22 36.08
C GLY A 84 3.95 -9.59 34.88
N TYR A 85 3.08 -8.69 34.47
CA TYR A 85 2.20 -8.86 33.31
C TYR A 85 3.01 -9.05 32.01
N LEU A 86 3.95 -8.15 31.72
CA LEU A 86 4.81 -8.27 30.52
C LEU A 86 5.61 -9.57 30.53
N THR A 87 6.10 -9.99 31.71
CA THR A 87 6.84 -11.24 31.87
C THR A 87 5.97 -12.46 31.54
N GLN A 88 4.72 -12.42 31.92
CA GLN A 88 3.73 -13.48 31.63
C GLN A 88 3.41 -13.52 30.14
N GLU A 89 3.07 -12.39 29.51
CA GLU A 89 2.75 -12.30 28.09
C GLU A 89 3.92 -12.78 27.21
N LEU A 90 5.14 -12.41 27.58
CA LEU A 90 6.35 -12.82 26.86
C LEU A 90 6.86 -14.23 27.23
N SER A 91 6.16 -14.93 28.14
CA SER A 91 6.58 -16.28 28.60
C SER A 91 6.59 -17.30 27.45
N SER A 92 5.66 -17.17 26.49
CA SER A 92 5.56 -18.03 25.31
C SER A 92 6.80 -17.94 24.39
N LEU A 93 7.60 -16.88 24.51
CA LEU A 93 8.83 -16.66 23.72
C LEU A 93 10.08 -17.20 24.43
N ARG A 94 10.03 -17.48 25.73
CA ARG A 94 11.17 -17.93 26.52
C ARG A 94 11.64 -19.31 26.08
N GLY A 95 12.95 -19.49 26.00
CA GLY A 95 13.58 -20.77 25.64
C GLY A 95 13.44 -21.18 24.19
N ARG A 96 12.76 -20.39 23.36
CA ARG A 96 12.69 -20.65 21.92
C ARG A 96 14.00 -20.27 21.25
N HIS A 97 14.33 -21.02 20.21
CA HIS A 97 15.49 -20.76 19.37
C HIS A 97 15.09 -20.71 17.91
N PHE A 98 15.53 -19.65 17.22
CA PHE A 98 15.35 -19.47 15.78
C PHE A 98 16.70 -19.24 15.12
N ASP A 99 16.95 -19.90 14.00
CA ASP A 99 18.17 -19.71 13.22
C ASP A 99 18.11 -18.38 12.45
N ILE A 100 16.94 -18.05 11.93
CA ILE A 100 16.69 -16.79 11.20
C ILE A 100 15.41 -16.14 11.74
N ILE A 101 15.45 -14.83 11.89
CA ILE A 101 14.29 -13.99 12.22
C ILE A 101 14.11 -12.94 11.12
N TYR A 102 12.95 -12.94 10.48
CA TYR A 102 12.53 -11.85 9.59
C TYR A 102 11.70 -10.86 10.39
N ASN A 103 12.26 -9.72 10.75
CA ASN A 103 11.50 -8.61 11.31
C ASN A 103 11.11 -7.66 10.18
N ILE A 104 9.86 -7.77 9.74
CA ILE A 104 9.33 -6.99 8.64
C ILE A 104 8.58 -5.73 9.10
N ASN A 105 8.68 -5.40 10.40
CA ASN A 105 8.07 -4.20 10.96
C ASN A 105 9.12 -3.11 11.16
N PHE A 106 8.77 -1.87 10.89
CA PHE A 106 9.63 -0.70 11.08
C PHE A 106 9.33 0.04 12.40
N SER A 107 9.15 -0.70 13.50
CA SER A 107 8.88 -0.13 14.81
C SER A 107 9.77 -0.74 15.90
N LYS A 108 9.91 -0.02 17.04
CA LYS A 108 10.83 -0.41 18.12
C LYS A 108 10.42 -1.70 18.83
N ILE A 109 9.12 -1.95 19.02
CA ILE A 109 8.64 -3.12 19.78
C ILE A 109 9.07 -4.44 19.11
N PRO A 110 8.80 -4.71 17.84
CA PRO A 110 9.29 -5.90 17.17
C PRO A 110 10.82 -6.02 17.16
N ALA A 111 11.53 -4.89 17.04
CA ALA A 111 13.00 -4.89 17.08
C ALA A 111 13.54 -5.25 18.48
N LEU A 112 12.86 -4.83 19.55
CA LEU A 112 13.17 -5.26 20.92
C LEU A 112 12.92 -6.77 21.12
N LEU A 113 11.83 -7.29 20.56
CA LEU A 113 11.51 -8.72 20.64
C LEU A 113 12.58 -9.57 19.98
N CYS A 114 13.24 -9.10 18.91
CA CYS A 114 14.38 -9.81 18.32
C CYS A 114 15.51 -10.06 19.30
N GLN A 115 15.70 -9.22 20.35
CA GLN A 115 16.76 -9.38 21.34
C GLN A 115 16.52 -10.53 22.33
N PHE A 116 15.27 -11.05 22.41
CA PHE A 116 14.98 -12.26 23.19
C PHE A 116 15.68 -13.49 22.63
N PHE A 117 15.99 -13.51 21.33
CA PHE A 117 16.51 -14.67 20.62
C PHE A 117 18.00 -14.49 20.35
N LYS A 118 18.82 -14.87 21.33
CA LYS A 118 20.28 -14.82 21.19
C LYS A 118 20.75 -15.77 20.08
N ASN A 119 21.77 -15.35 19.35
CA ASN A 119 22.40 -16.10 18.26
C ASN A 119 21.53 -16.29 16.99
N SER A 120 20.41 -15.63 16.88
CA SER A 120 19.60 -15.63 15.66
C SER A 120 20.15 -14.65 14.63
N LYS A 121 20.15 -15.03 13.35
CA LYS A 121 20.36 -14.06 12.26
C LYS A 121 19.10 -13.26 12.07
N VAL A 122 19.10 -11.97 12.42
CA VAL A 122 17.97 -11.07 12.18
C VAL A 122 18.14 -10.39 10.82
N ILE A 123 17.09 -10.45 10.00
CA ILE A 123 16.96 -9.75 8.71
C ILE A 123 15.89 -8.67 8.88
N GLY A 124 16.20 -7.43 8.47
CA GLY A 124 15.33 -6.28 8.60
C GLY A 124 15.64 -5.39 9.81
N TYR A 125 14.62 -4.68 10.30
CA TYR A 125 14.79 -3.68 11.35
C TYR A 125 15.16 -4.30 12.69
N ARG A 126 16.25 -3.82 13.31
CA ARG A 126 16.73 -4.24 14.64
C ARG A 126 17.30 -3.04 15.40
N LEU A 127 17.68 -3.27 16.64
CA LEU A 127 18.34 -2.27 17.47
C LEU A 127 19.78 -2.70 17.74
N ASP A 128 20.68 -1.73 17.78
CA ASP A 128 22.05 -1.92 18.26
C ASP A 128 22.08 -2.03 19.81
N PRO A 129 23.23 -2.31 20.45
CA PRO A 129 23.36 -2.35 21.90
C PRO A 129 23.03 -1.02 22.60
N LYS A 130 23.10 0.10 21.90
CA LYS A 130 22.75 1.43 22.38
C LYS A 130 21.29 1.81 22.10
N MET A 131 20.49 0.86 21.62
CA MET A 131 19.07 1.04 21.27
C MET A 131 18.82 1.97 20.08
N HIS A 132 19.80 2.18 19.22
CA HIS A 132 19.63 2.88 17.96
C HIS A 132 19.13 1.92 16.86
N LYS A 133 18.48 2.49 15.86
CA LYS A 133 18.03 1.76 14.66
C LYS A 133 19.25 1.15 13.94
N LEU A 134 19.12 -0.10 13.55
CA LEU A 134 20.09 -0.81 12.72
C LEU A 134 19.38 -1.62 11.64
N ILE A 135 19.72 -1.39 10.38
CA ILE A 135 19.21 -2.13 9.22
C ILE A 135 20.43 -2.48 8.35
N LYS A 136 20.81 -3.76 8.32
CA LYS A 136 22.02 -4.20 7.59
C LYS A 136 21.82 -4.41 6.09
N GLU A 137 20.59 -4.61 5.66
CA GLU A 137 20.29 -4.84 4.26
C GLU A 137 20.17 -3.49 3.53
N PRO A 138 21.07 -3.14 2.58
CA PRO A 138 21.06 -1.82 1.92
C PRO A 138 19.73 -1.48 1.26
N TRP A 139 19.08 -2.46 0.61
CA TRP A 139 17.79 -2.24 -0.01
C TRP A 139 16.66 -1.97 1.00
N VAL A 140 16.70 -2.62 2.20
CA VAL A 140 15.70 -2.37 3.26
C VAL A 140 15.87 -0.96 3.81
N SER A 141 17.10 -0.51 4.01
CA SER A 141 17.38 0.87 4.42
C SER A 141 16.94 1.87 3.37
N PHE A 142 17.22 1.63 2.09
CA PHE A 142 16.77 2.48 0.99
C PHE A 142 15.24 2.61 0.95
N ILE A 143 14.52 1.48 1.02
CA ILE A 143 13.04 1.48 1.06
C ILE A 143 12.51 2.15 2.32
N PHE A 144 13.15 1.95 3.47
CA PHE A 144 12.75 2.62 4.71
C PHE A 144 12.74 4.16 4.55
N HIS A 145 13.72 4.71 3.84
CA HIS A 145 13.75 6.14 3.55
C HIS A 145 12.69 6.55 2.51
N LEU A 146 12.46 5.74 1.48
CA LEU A 146 11.37 6.00 0.52
C LEU A 146 9.99 5.97 1.18
N MET A 147 9.74 5.07 2.14
CA MET A 147 8.46 5.01 2.87
C MET A 147 8.20 6.27 3.72
N ARG A 148 9.21 7.05 4.06
CA ARG A 148 9.04 8.36 4.70
C ARG A 148 8.67 9.46 3.71
N HIS A 149 8.91 9.23 2.41
CA HIS A 149 8.56 10.10 1.30
C HIS A 149 7.55 9.39 0.40
N ARG A 150 6.37 9.11 0.94
CA ARG A 150 5.35 8.22 0.37
C ARG A 150 4.92 8.58 -1.04
N ASN A 151 4.93 9.86 -1.42
CA ASN A 151 4.67 10.32 -2.80
C ASN A 151 5.68 9.79 -3.83
N MET A 152 6.89 9.42 -3.39
CA MET A 152 7.92 8.82 -4.25
C MET A 152 7.95 7.29 -4.19
N LEU A 153 7.12 6.66 -3.37
CA LEU A 153 7.07 5.20 -3.26
C LEU A 153 6.22 4.61 -4.40
N ARG A 154 6.82 3.75 -5.22
CA ARG A 154 6.15 3.02 -6.31
C ARG A 154 6.29 1.50 -6.14
N PHE A 155 6.44 1.06 -4.90
CA PHE A 155 6.44 -0.34 -4.52
C PHE A 155 5.17 -0.67 -3.74
N ASN A 156 4.52 -1.76 -4.11
CA ASN A 156 3.49 -2.33 -3.27
C ASN A 156 4.12 -3.06 -2.07
N LEU A 157 3.49 -2.98 -0.90
CA LEU A 157 4.00 -3.63 0.31
C LEU A 157 4.16 -5.14 0.13
N VAL A 158 3.32 -5.79 -0.66
CA VAL A 158 3.45 -7.23 -0.96
C VAL A 158 4.80 -7.54 -1.62
N ASP A 159 5.19 -6.72 -2.60
CA ASP A 159 6.46 -6.90 -3.32
C ASP A 159 7.66 -6.61 -2.42
N LEU A 160 7.55 -5.56 -1.60
CA LEU A 160 8.58 -5.21 -0.61
C LEU A 160 8.77 -6.33 0.40
N LEU A 161 7.68 -6.83 0.99
CA LEU A 161 7.74 -7.91 1.98
C LEU A 161 8.29 -9.20 1.35
N ALA A 162 7.84 -9.54 0.15
CA ALA A 162 8.36 -10.69 -0.57
C ALA A 162 9.86 -10.62 -0.87
N SER A 163 10.43 -9.42 -0.97
CA SER A 163 11.85 -9.20 -1.28
C SER A 163 12.78 -9.49 -0.11
N TYR A 164 12.28 -9.64 1.12
CA TYR A 164 13.08 -10.08 2.27
C TYR A 164 13.70 -11.46 2.06
N GLU A 165 13.12 -12.30 1.22
CA GLU A 165 13.72 -13.57 0.83
C GLU A 165 14.18 -13.52 -0.63
N ASN A 166 15.48 -13.50 -0.84
CA ASN A 166 16.10 -13.46 -2.16
C ASN A 166 15.79 -14.77 -2.93
N GLY A 167 14.87 -14.72 -3.83
CA GLY A 167 14.43 -15.82 -4.67
C GLY A 167 13.66 -15.35 -5.88
N HIS A 168 13.33 -16.25 -6.78
CA HIS A 168 12.61 -15.95 -8.02
C HIS A 168 11.46 -14.98 -7.81
N HIS A 169 11.56 -13.81 -8.46
CA HIS A 169 10.48 -12.90 -8.60
C HIS A 169 9.56 -13.45 -9.70
N GLY A 170 8.50 -14.03 -9.32
CA GLY A 170 7.36 -14.35 -10.15
C GLY A 170 6.15 -13.89 -9.38
N PRO A 171 5.03 -13.64 -10.03
CA PRO A 171 3.80 -13.38 -9.32
C PRO A 171 3.61 -14.47 -8.27
N SER A 172 3.32 -14.04 -7.05
CA SER A 172 2.97 -14.98 -6.00
C SER A 172 1.83 -15.85 -6.52
N PRO A 173 1.88 -17.19 -6.38
CA PRO A 173 0.77 -18.01 -6.82
C PRO A 173 -0.51 -17.42 -6.22
N GLY A 174 -1.57 -17.34 -7.01
CA GLY A 174 -2.85 -16.76 -6.62
C GLY A 174 -3.41 -17.35 -5.32
N VAL A 175 -4.53 -17.62 -5.10
CA VAL A 175 -5.29 -18.18 -3.99
C VAL A 175 -4.47 -18.99 -2.98
N PHE A 176 -4.09 -18.38 -1.85
CA PHE A 176 -3.47 -19.08 -0.70
C PHE A 176 -4.45 -19.27 0.46
N PHE A 177 -5.69 -18.94 0.24
CA PHE A 177 -6.76 -19.07 1.22
C PHE A 177 -7.73 -20.14 0.75
N HIS A 178 -7.75 -21.28 1.41
CA HIS A 178 -8.85 -22.22 1.21
C HIS A 178 -10.03 -21.75 2.06
N ALA A 179 -11.03 -21.20 1.42
CA ALA A 179 -12.32 -20.99 2.03
C ALA A 179 -13.01 -22.34 2.16
N ASN A 180 -12.79 -23.03 3.28
CA ASN A 180 -13.65 -24.16 3.62
C ASN A 180 -15.02 -23.59 3.96
N GLU A 181 -16.02 -23.82 3.12
CA GLU A 181 -17.41 -23.47 3.43
C GLU A 181 -17.90 -24.36 4.58
N PRO A 182 -18.26 -23.79 5.74
CA PRO A 182 -19.05 -24.53 6.72
C PRO A 182 -20.45 -24.76 6.14
N GLU A 183 -21.04 -25.91 6.39
CA GLU A 183 -22.38 -26.32 5.90
C GLU A 183 -23.50 -25.29 6.18
N ASN A 184 -23.32 -24.39 7.13
CA ASN A 184 -24.27 -23.33 7.55
C ASN A 184 -23.79 -21.91 7.20
N SER A 185 -23.06 -21.72 6.14
CA SER A 185 -22.59 -20.39 5.74
C SER A 185 -23.75 -19.50 5.23
N PRO A 186 -23.78 -18.20 5.57
CA PRO A 186 -24.73 -17.25 5.00
C PRO A 186 -24.58 -17.09 3.48
N ILE A 187 -23.57 -17.70 2.89
CA ILE A 187 -23.25 -17.70 1.46
C ILE A 187 -24.35 -18.33 0.58
N GLY A 188 -25.20 -19.21 1.15
CA GLY A 188 -26.34 -19.79 0.43
C GLY A 188 -27.29 -18.75 -0.18
N LEU A 189 -27.36 -17.57 0.38
CA LEU A 189 -28.14 -16.43 -0.14
C LEU A 189 -27.53 -15.78 -1.39
N LEU A 190 -26.28 -16.09 -1.75
CA LEU A 190 -25.55 -15.46 -2.86
C LEU A 190 -25.59 -16.27 -4.16
N THR A 191 -26.31 -17.38 -4.23
CA THR A 191 -26.25 -18.35 -5.33
C THR A 191 -27.19 -18.12 -6.51
N SER A 192 -27.78 -16.92 -6.66
CA SER A 192 -28.51 -16.59 -7.90
C SER A 192 -27.53 -16.47 -9.08
N ARG A 193 -27.72 -17.30 -10.13
CA ARG A 193 -26.74 -17.45 -11.23
C ARG A 193 -26.72 -16.30 -12.23
N ASP A 194 -27.73 -15.42 -12.26
CA ASP A 194 -27.93 -14.47 -13.35
C ASP A 194 -27.66 -13.00 -12.98
N ALA A 195 -27.62 -12.65 -11.70
CA ALA A 195 -27.39 -11.29 -11.23
C ALA A 195 -25.94 -11.09 -10.75
N PRO A 196 -25.25 -10.00 -11.11
CA PRO A 196 -23.94 -9.72 -10.57
C PRO A 196 -24.00 -9.46 -9.06
N VAL A 197 -23.08 -10.09 -8.31
CA VAL A 197 -22.95 -9.91 -6.86
C VAL A 197 -21.83 -8.91 -6.59
N ILE A 198 -22.18 -7.79 -5.95
CA ILE A 198 -21.23 -6.70 -5.68
C ILE A 198 -21.09 -6.50 -4.18
N GLY A 199 -19.90 -6.72 -3.67
CA GLY A 199 -19.56 -6.46 -2.28
C GLY A 199 -19.28 -4.98 -2.04
N LEU A 200 -19.78 -4.45 -0.92
CA LEU A 200 -19.44 -3.13 -0.41
C LEU A 200 -18.82 -3.25 0.98
N GLN A 201 -17.59 -2.78 1.13
CA GLN A 201 -16.94 -2.59 2.43
C GLN A 201 -16.95 -1.11 2.76
N MET A 202 -17.87 -0.69 3.62
CA MET A 202 -18.09 0.73 3.95
C MET A 202 -17.16 1.22 5.06
N GLY A 203 -16.71 0.32 5.93
CA GLY A 203 -15.77 0.62 7.00
C GLY A 203 -14.35 0.81 6.51
N CYS A 204 -13.54 1.53 7.28
CA CYS A 204 -12.12 1.73 7.04
C CYS A 204 -11.37 2.01 8.35
N GLY A 205 -10.03 1.95 8.30
CA GLY A 205 -9.18 2.15 9.48
C GLY A 205 -9.13 3.59 10.03
N GLY A 206 -9.94 4.51 9.53
CA GLY A 206 -10.04 5.89 10.01
C GLY A 206 -11.05 6.69 9.19
N ASP A 207 -11.83 7.56 9.85
CA ASP A 207 -12.95 8.28 9.23
C ASP A 207 -12.57 9.12 8.03
N LEU A 208 -11.34 9.66 8.00
CA LEU A 208 -10.84 10.44 6.87
C LEU A 208 -10.69 9.63 5.56
N ARG A 209 -10.59 8.29 5.65
CA ARG A 209 -10.47 7.38 4.51
C ARG A 209 -11.82 6.79 4.09
N ARG A 210 -12.93 7.16 4.77
CA ARG A 210 -14.25 6.61 4.50
C ARG A 210 -14.95 7.42 3.41
N TRP A 211 -15.40 6.72 2.38
CA TRP A 211 -16.29 7.30 1.37
C TRP A 211 -17.64 7.64 2.01
N PRO A 212 -18.33 8.73 1.61
CA PRO A 212 -19.58 9.14 2.23
C PRO A 212 -20.66 8.07 2.18
N MET A 213 -21.44 7.94 3.26
CA MET A 213 -22.46 6.90 3.35
C MET A 213 -23.58 7.11 2.33
N GLU A 214 -23.99 8.35 2.14
CA GLU A 214 -24.96 8.75 1.10
C GLU A 214 -24.48 8.37 -0.32
N TYR A 215 -23.16 8.34 -0.56
CA TYR A 215 -22.59 7.91 -1.84
C TYR A 215 -22.62 6.39 -2.01
N PHE A 216 -22.39 5.63 -0.92
CA PHE A 216 -22.58 4.18 -0.95
C PHE A 216 -24.03 3.79 -1.22
N ALA A 217 -24.99 4.47 -0.60
CA ALA A 217 -26.42 4.21 -0.80
C ALA A 217 -26.88 4.55 -2.24
N ASP A 218 -26.45 5.70 -2.76
CA ASP A 218 -26.76 6.10 -4.14
C ASP A 218 -26.17 5.12 -5.16
N LEU A 219 -24.91 4.74 -5.00
CA LEU A 219 -24.26 3.74 -5.84
C LEU A 219 -24.99 2.40 -5.77
N ALA A 220 -25.27 1.90 -4.57
CA ALA A 220 -25.93 0.62 -4.37
C ALA A 220 -27.32 0.61 -5.03
N TYR A 221 -28.09 1.68 -4.88
CA TYR A 221 -29.41 1.81 -5.54
C TYR A 221 -29.29 1.74 -7.07
N LYS A 222 -28.33 2.44 -7.67
CA LYS A 222 -28.07 2.39 -9.12
C LYS A 222 -27.64 0.99 -9.57
N LEU A 223 -26.78 0.33 -8.83
CA LEU A 223 -26.34 -1.04 -9.14
C LEU A 223 -27.50 -2.03 -9.12
N VAL A 224 -28.38 -1.95 -8.14
CA VAL A 224 -29.57 -2.80 -8.04
C VAL A 224 -30.54 -2.48 -9.16
N LYS A 225 -30.89 -1.22 -9.33
CA LYS A 225 -31.94 -0.79 -10.27
C LYS A 225 -31.56 -1.01 -11.73
N ASP A 226 -30.33 -0.65 -12.11
CA ASP A 226 -29.93 -0.57 -13.50
C ASP A 226 -29.24 -1.84 -14.00
N LEU A 227 -28.50 -2.52 -13.12
CA LEU A 227 -27.76 -3.75 -13.43
C LEU A 227 -28.44 -5.01 -12.88
N GLY A 228 -29.53 -4.89 -12.12
CA GLY A 228 -30.13 -6.01 -11.41
C GLY A 228 -29.17 -6.66 -10.41
N ALA A 229 -28.17 -5.92 -9.93
CA ALA A 229 -27.13 -6.46 -9.07
C ALA A 229 -27.68 -6.78 -7.68
N ARG A 230 -27.08 -7.79 -7.04
CA ARG A 230 -27.23 -8.03 -5.60
C ARG A 230 -26.07 -7.39 -4.87
N VAL A 231 -26.36 -6.55 -3.89
CA VAL A 231 -25.36 -5.86 -3.07
C VAL A 231 -25.16 -6.63 -1.78
N VAL A 232 -23.91 -6.81 -1.37
CA VAL A 232 -23.53 -7.49 -0.10
C VAL A 232 -22.71 -6.52 0.74
N LEU A 233 -23.20 -6.22 1.94
CA LEU A 233 -22.50 -5.34 2.87
C LEU A 233 -21.53 -6.16 3.74
N PHE A 234 -20.27 -5.78 3.74
CA PHE A 234 -19.22 -6.37 4.56
C PHE A 234 -18.75 -5.39 5.64
N GLY A 235 -18.35 -5.93 6.78
CA GLY A 235 -17.81 -5.16 7.90
C GLY A 235 -17.61 -5.99 9.14
N SER A 236 -16.91 -5.43 10.11
CA SER A 236 -16.72 -5.99 11.45
C SER A 236 -17.91 -5.69 12.35
N LYS A 237 -18.00 -6.37 13.51
CA LYS A 237 -19.00 -6.08 14.53
C LYS A 237 -18.99 -4.63 15.02
N ALA A 238 -17.82 -4.00 15.06
CA ALA A 238 -17.69 -2.60 15.46
C ALA A 238 -18.32 -1.63 14.43
N GLU A 239 -18.60 -2.10 13.23
CA GLU A 239 -19.12 -1.31 12.10
C GLU A 239 -20.64 -1.45 11.90
N HIS A 240 -21.38 -2.11 12.82
CA HIS A 240 -22.85 -2.21 12.75
C HIS A 240 -23.56 -0.86 12.58
N HIS A 241 -23.06 0.20 13.22
CA HIS A 241 -23.61 1.55 13.06
C HIS A 241 -23.57 2.07 11.62
N LEU A 242 -22.74 1.50 10.75
CA LEU A 242 -22.68 1.85 9.33
C LEU A 242 -23.81 1.22 8.54
N GLU A 243 -24.27 0.03 8.93
CA GLU A 243 -25.46 -0.61 8.34
C GLU A 243 -26.69 0.29 8.52
N GLU A 244 -26.96 0.70 9.78
CA GLU A 244 -28.11 1.56 10.07
C GLU A 244 -28.07 2.85 9.25
N ARG A 245 -26.91 3.52 9.21
CA ARG A 245 -26.74 4.73 8.40
C ARG A 245 -26.93 4.46 6.90
N PHE A 246 -26.44 3.34 6.37
CA PHE A 246 -26.66 2.97 4.97
C PHE A 246 -28.14 2.76 4.67
N ILE A 247 -28.88 2.06 5.55
CA ILE A 247 -30.31 1.83 5.41
C ILE A 247 -31.11 3.15 5.48
N ASP A 248 -30.70 4.07 6.37
CA ASP A 248 -31.32 5.39 6.47
C ASP A 248 -31.12 6.21 5.19
N GLU A 249 -29.90 6.27 4.65
CA GLU A 249 -29.60 6.96 3.39
C GLU A 249 -30.33 6.31 2.19
N TRP A 250 -30.37 4.98 2.11
CA TRP A 250 -31.14 4.26 1.11
C TRP A 250 -32.63 4.58 1.22
N SER A 251 -33.20 4.56 2.42
CA SER A 251 -34.62 4.86 2.65
C SER A 251 -34.96 6.32 2.34
N ALA A 252 -34.05 7.24 2.64
CA ALA A 252 -34.21 8.65 2.29
C ALA A 252 -34.23 8.86 0.76
N LEU A 253 -33.46 8.06 0.01
CA LEU A 253 -33.39 8.12 -1.44
C LEU A 253 -34.60 7.48 -2.12
N THR A 254 -35.09 6.35 -1.61
CA THR A 254 -36.07 5.49 -2.30
C THR A 254 -37.47 5.53 -1.68
N GLY A 255 -37.63 6.03 -0.46
CA GLY A 255 -38.84 5.96 0.34
C GLY A 255 -39.09 4.61 1.03
N MET A 256 -38.23 3.59 0.82
CA MET A 256 -38.40 2.24 1.37
C MET A 256 -37.04 1.66 1.79
N ARG A 257 -37.08 0.69 2.69
CA ARG A 257 -35.89 -0.13 3.01
C ARG A 257 -35.58 -1.08 1.84
N PRO A 258 -34.28 -1.40 1.62
CA PRO A 258 -33.93 -2.40 0.61
C PRO A 258 -34.49 -3.77 1.00
N SER A 259 -34.91 -4.57 0.01
CA SER A 259 -35.29 -5.95 0.25
C SER A 259 -34.08 -6.85 0.49
N PRO A 260 -34.23 -8.01 1.15
CA PRO A 260 -33.14 -8.98 1.33
C PRO A 260 -32.58 -9.54 0.01
N GLU A 261 -33.34 -9.46 -1.08
CA GLU A 261 -32.88 -9.84 -2.42
C GLU A 261 -32.01 -8.78 -3.04
N GLU A 262 -32.23 -7.50 -2.72
CA GLU A 262 -31.44 -6.37 -3.20
C GLU A 262 -30.15 -6.18 -2.42
N VAL A 263 -30.25 -6.21 -1.07
CA VAL A 263 -29.13 -5.95 -0.17
C VAL A 263 -29.05 -7.03 0.91
N VAL A 264 -27.93 -7.72 0.95
CA VAL A 264 -27.60 -8.75 1.96
C VAL A 264 -26.62 -8.15 2.96
N ASP A 265 -27.00 -8.08 4.23
CA ASP A 265 -26.13 -7.60 5.29
C ASP A 265 -25.36 -8.74 5.96
N LEU A 266 -24.03 -8.70 5.83
CA LEU A 266 -23.06 -9.60 6.48
C LEU A 266 -22.15 -8.88 7.50
N ILE A 267 -22.45 -7.64 7.88
CA ILE A 267 -21.63 -6.86 8.82
C ILE A 267 -21.64 -7.55 10.20
N GLY A 268 -20.45 -7.95 10.66
CA GLY A 268 -20.28 -8.65 11.94
C GLY A 268 -20.86 -10.06 12.01
N LYS A 269 -21.35 -10.61 10.91
CA LYS A 269 -22.04 -11.92 10.82
C LYS A 269 -21.16 -13.03 10.25
N THR A 270 -19.89 -12.76 9.94
CA THR A 270 -18.98 -13.72 9.33
C THR A 270 -17.72 -13.92 10.16
N THR A 271 -17.23 -15.16 10.20
CA THR A 271 -15.82 -15.46 10.51
C THR A 271 -14.93 -15.04 9.34
N ILE A 272 -13.62 -15.06 9.52
CA ILE A 272 -12.68 -14.74 8.41
C ILE A 272 -12.82 -15.74 7.25
N SER A 273 -13.05 -17.03 7.55
CA SER A 273 -13.28 -18.05 6.52
C SER A 273 -14.57 -17.81 5.74
N GLN A 274 -15.66 -17.46 6.43
CA GLN A 274 -16.95 -17.15 5.82
C GLN A 274 -16.86 -15.85 5.00
N LEU A 275 -16.12 -14.85 5.49
CA LEU A 275 -15.84 -13.62 4.74
C LEU A 275 -15.08 -13.93 3.45
N ALA A 276 -14.01 -14.74 3.52
CA ALA A 276 -13.24 -15.16 2.35
C ALA A 276 -14.12 -15.87 1.31
N ALA A 277 -14.91 -16.84 1.75
CA ALA A 277 -15.83 -17.58 0.88
C ALA A 277 -16.94 -16.69 0.28
N SER A 278 -17.42 -15.70 1.04
CA SER A 278 -18.40 -14.73 0.53
C SER A 278 -17.78 -13.80 -0.52
N LEU A 279 -16.55 -13.33 -0.27
CA LEU A 279 -15.81 -12.51 -1.23
C LEU A 279 -15.54 -13.26 -2.53
N GLU A 280 -15.17 -14.54 -2.48
CA GLU A 280 -14.93 -15.38 -3.67
C GLU A 280 -16.16 -15.47 -4.59
N LYS A 281 -17.36 -15.38 -4.03
CA LYS A 281 -18.63 -15.36 -4.78
C LYS A 281 -18.99 -13.99 -5.36
N CYS A 282 -18.34 -12.91 -4.94
CA CYS A 282 -18.55 -11.59 -5.49
C CYS A 282 -17.88 -11.44 -6.87
N ASN A 283 -18.59 -10.87 -7.82
CA ASN A 283 -18.02 -10.47 -9.10
C ASN A 283 -17.05 -9.29 -8.92
N LEU A 284 -17.32 -8.43 -7.93
CA LEU A 284 -16.56 -7.24 -7.64
C LEU A 284 -16.71 -6.87 -6.16
N LEU A 285 -15.62 -6.43 -5.53
CA LEU A 285 -15.64 -5.74 -4.25
C LEU A 285 -15.33 -4.26 -4.45
N ILE A 286 -16.17 -3.37 -3.92
CA ILE A 286 -15.92 -1.93 -3.83
C ILE A 286 -15.57 -1.62 -2.38
N THR A 287 -14.41 -1.00 -2.15
CA THR A 287 -13.83 -0.86 -0.80
C THR A 287 -12.86 0.30 -0.73
N GLY A 288 -12.58 0.79 0.48
CA GLY A 288 -11.38 1.60 0.76
C GLY A 288 -10.14 0.74 1.01
N ASP A 289 -9.10 1.38 1.56
CA ASP A 289 -7.87 0.70 2.02
C ASP A 289 -8.16 -0.10 3.31
N THR A 290 -8.46 -1.38 3.17
CA THR A 290 -8.94 -2.26 4.25
C THR A 290 -8.33 -3.67 4.17
N GLY A 291 -8.39 -4.38 5.30
CA GLY A 291 -8.03 -5.80 5.34
C GLY A 291 -8.94 -6.68 4.46
N THR A 292 -10.22 -6.30 4.31
CA THR A 292 -11.18 -6.96 3.42
C THR A 292 -10.74 -6.86 1.95
N MET A 293 -10.18 -5.71 1.54
CA MET A 293 -9.59 -5.54 0.20
C MET A 293 -8.47 -6.55 -0.04
N GLN A 294 -7.54 -6.67 0.91
CA GLN A 294 -6.42 -7.60 0.79
C GLN A 294 -6.90 -9.06 0.79
N LEU A 295 -7.94 -9.38 1.54
CA LEU A 295 -8.55 -10.71 1.54
C LEU A 295 -9.24 -11.00 0.20
N ALA A 296 -9.98 -10.05 -0.36
CA ALA A 296 -10.62 -10.19 -1.67
C ALA A 296 -9.61 -10.49 -2.79
N THR A 297 -8.50 -9.75 -2.84
CA THR A 297 -7.42 -10.04 -3.80
C THR A 297 -6.82 -11.43 -3.57
N ALA A 298 -6.76 -11.86 -2.32
CA ALA A 298 -6.21 -13.15 -1.93
C ALA A 298 -7.06 -14.35 -2.37
N VAL A 299 -8.37 -14.17 -2.51
CA VAL A 299 -9.31 -15.19 -3.00
C VAL A 299 -9.67 -14.99 -4.48
N GLY A 300 -9.04 -14.04 -5.16
CA GLY A 300 -9.20 -13.83 -6.61
C GLY A 300 -10.36 -12.92 -7.02
N THR A 301 -11.06 -12.31 -6.06
CA THR A 301 -12.15 -11.36 -6.33
C THR A 301 -11.61 -10.09 -6.94
N LYS A 302 -12.24 -9.58 -8.00
CA LYS A 302 -11.91 -8.27 -8.56
C LYS A 302 -12.22 -7.16 -7.56
N VAL A 303 -11.39 -6.14 -7.54
CA VAL A 303 -11.51 -5.03 -6.60
C VAL A 303 -11.55 -3.71 -7.36
N LEU A 304 -12.46 -2.84 -6.96
CA LEU A 304 -12.42 -1.40 -7.21
C LEU A 304 -12.17 -0.71 -5.86
N ALA A 305 -10.98 -0.17 -5.69
CA ALA A 305 -10.60 0.52 -4.46
C ALA A 305 -10.81 2.03 -4.57
N LEU A 306 -11.41 2.62 -3.54
CA LEU A 306 -11.66 4.07 -3.42
C LEU A 306 -10.67 4.64 -2.40
N PHE A 307 -9.63 5.31 -2.87
CA PHE A 307 -8.52 5.77 -2.04
C PHE A 307 -8.53 7.28 -1.86
N MET A 308 -8.36 7.70 -0.63
CA MET A 308 -8.31 9.11 -0.21
C MET A 308 -7.50 9.29 1.07
N ALA A 309 -7.19 10.50 1.42
CA ALA A 309 -6.46 10.89 2.63
C ALA A 309 -5.09 10.19 2.74
N THR A 310 -4.93 9.26 3.68
CA THR A 310 -3.66 8.55 3.91
C THR A 310 -3.47 7.32 3.02
N ALA A 311 -4.50 6.87 2.30
CA ALA A 311 -4.41 5.68 1.44
C ALA A 311 -3.66 6.02 0.15
N LEU A 312 -2.62 5.27 -0.19
CA LEU A 312 -1.80 5.44 -1.38
C LEU A 312 -1.81 4.15 -2.22
N CYS A 313 -2.31 4.24 -3.45
CA CYS A 313 -2.53 3.06 -4.30
C CYS A 313 -1.26 2.24 -4.54
N HIS A 314 -0.14 2.89 -4.79
CA HIS A 314 1.13 2.20 -5.02
C HIS A 314 1.61 1.40 -3.80
N GLU A 315 1.32 1.88 -2.59
CA GLU A 315 1.79 1.28 -1.33
C GLU A 315 0.90 0.10 -0.89
N THR A 316 -0.40 0.34 -0.75
CA THR A 316 -1.33 -0.63 -0.15
C THR A 316 -2.44 -1.09 -1.10
N GLY A 317 -2.44 -0.62 -2.34
CA GLY A 317 -3.48 -0.96 -3.31
C GLY A 317 -3.64 -2.46 -3.56
N PRO A 318 -4.74 -2.87 -4.22
CA PRO A 318 -5.06 -4.28 -4.42
C PRO A 318 -3.96 -4.98 -5.24
N TYR A 319 -3.51 -6.13 -4.74
CA TYR A 319 -2.43 -6.90 -5.34
C TYR A 319 -2.96 -7.96 -6.30
N GLY A 320 -2.58 -7.88 -7.56
CA GLY A 320 -2.98 -8.80 -8.61
C GLY A 320 -3.26 -8.10 -9.95
N GLU A 321 -3.67 -8.85 -10.95
CA GLU A 321 -3.96 -8.36 -12.30
C GLU A 321 -5.41 -7.89 -12.41
N GLY A 322 -5.65 -6.73 -13.04
CA GLY A 322 -6.98 -6.28 -13.46
C GLY A 322 -7.87 -5.77 -12.33
N HIS A 323 -7.31 -5.32 -11.22
CA HIS A 323 -7.99 -4.49 -10.23
C HIS A 323 -7.97 -3.02 -10.66
N TYR A 324 -8.83 -2.20 -10.05
CA TYR A 324 -8.87 -0.78 -10.31
C TYR A 324 -8.81 0.01 -9.02
N VAL A 325 -8.22 1.19 -9.07
CA VAL A 325 -8.15 2.14 -7.95
C VAL A 325 -8.56 3.51 -8.44
N MET A 326 -9.50 4.13 -7.76
CA MET A 326 -9.79 5.57 -7.86
C MET A 326 -9.08 6.27 -6.69
N GLN A 327 -8.09 7.08 -7.00
CA GLN A 327 -7.30 7.83 -6.03
C GLN A 327 -7.70 9.30 -6.05
N ALA A 328 -8.26 9.79 -4.94
CA ALA A 328 -8.47 11.23 -4.76
C ALA A 328 -7.12 11.92 -4.53
N HIS A 329 -6.82 12.92 -5.35
CA HIS A 329 -5.53 13.61 -5.37
C HIS A 329 -5.72 15.11 -5.09
N MET A 330 -5.37 15.55 -3.90
CA MET A 330 -5.42 16.97 -3.48
C MET A 330 -3.99 17.49 -3.27
N PRO A 331 -3.75 18.80 -3.32
CA PRO A 331 -2.42 19.35 -3.02
C PRO A 331 -1.86 18.97 -1.65
N CYS A 332 -2.71 18.58 -0.70
CA CYS A 332 -2.31 18.10 0.63
C CYS A 332 -2.09 16.58 0.69
N PHE A 333 -2.24 15.88 -0.42
CA PHE A 333 -2.05 14.43 -0.51
C PHE A 333 -0.56 14.05 -0.68
N PRO A 334 -0.09 12.94 -0.10
CA PRO A 334 -0.79 12.08 0.86
C PRO A 334 -0.78 12.68 2.27
N CYS A 335 -1.88 12.49 2.99
CA CYS A 335 -1.95 12.90 4.40
C CYS A 335 -0.99 12.06 5.25
N THR A 336 -0.43 12.68 6.31
CA THR A 336 0.38 11.96 7.30
C THR A 336 -0.51 11.22 8.29
N GLU A 337 -0.16 9.98 8.62
CA GLU A 337 -0.83 9.25 9.68
C GLU A 337 -0.58 9.91 11.04
N GLY A 338 -1.64 10.08 11.84
CA GLY A 338 -1.55 10.74 13.15
C GLY A 338 -1.42 12.28 13.10
N GLY A 339 -1.47 12.88 11.92
CA GLY A 339 -1.53 14.34 11.77
C GLY A 339 -2.81 14.93 12.35
N SER A 340 -2.80 16.25 12.62
CA SER A 340 -3.98 16.99 13.10
C SER A 340 -5.18 16.68 12.20
N ALA A 341 -6.30 16.33 12.81
CA ALA A 341 -7.51 15.93 12.10
C ALA A 341 -7.87 16.99 11.04
N CYS A 342 -7.98 16.56 9.78
CA CYS A 342 -8.44 17.43 8.71
C CYS A 342 -9.86 17.91 9.02
N GLN A 343 -10.03 19.22 9.22
CA GLN A 343 -11.34 19.77 9.58
C GLN A 343 -12.35 19.75 8.43
N LYS A 344 -11.86 19.63 7.19
CA LYS A 344 -12.69 19.62 5.98
C LYS A 344 -12.14 18.58 4.99
N PRO A 345 -12.49 17.29 5.12
CA PRO A 345 -11.98 16.24 4.25
C PRO A 345 -12.66 16.25 2.87
N VAL A 346 -12.39 17.29 2.08
CA VAL A 346 -12.98 17.47 0.73
C VAL A 346 -12.64 16.28 -0.19
N CYS A 347 -11.47 15.66 0.00
CA CYS A 347 -11.04 14.50 -0.79
C CYS A 347 -12.02 13.32 -0.74
N GLN A 348 -12.78 13.15 0.35
CA GLN A 348 -13.80 12.11 0.47
C GLN A 348 -14.94 12.27 -0.55
N ARG A 349 -15.19 13.50 -1.02
CA ARG A 349 -16.29 13.84 -1.92
C ARG A 349 -15.88 14.02 -3.37
N LEU A 350 -14.59 13.86 -3.69
CA LEU A 350 -14.09 14.00 -5.06
C LEU A 350 -14.47 12.80 -5.94
N ILE A 351 -14.52 11.61 -5.38
CA ILE A 351 -14.93 10.40 -6.09
C ILE A 351 -16.46 10.34 -6.03
N LEU A 352 -17.12 10.64 -7.14
CA LEU A 352 -18.58 10.69 -7.22
C LEU A 352 -19.18 9.30 -7.48
N PRO A 353 -20.40 9.00 -6.99
CA PRO A 353 -21.09 7.72 -7.25
C PRO A 353 -21.22 7.39 -8.73
N GLU A 354 -21.47 8.39 -9.58
CA GLU A 354 -21.60 8.23 -11.02
C GLU A 354 -20.27 7.75 -11.66
N MET A 355 -19.14 8.27 -11.19
CA MET A 355 -17.81 7.84 -11.65
C MET A 355 -17.56 6.38 -11.28
N VAL A 356 -17.92 6.00 -10.05
CA VAL A 356 -17.79 4.62 -9.56
C VAL A 356 -18.71 3.70 -10.34
N TYR A 357 -19.97 4.07 -10.52
CA TYR A 357 -20.96 3.31 -11.30
C TYR A 357 -20.48 3.06 -12.73
N ALA A 358 -20.00 4.10 -13.42
CA ALA A 358 -19.51 4.00 -14.78
C ALA A 358 -18.33 3.00 -14.88
N LEU A 359 -17.39 3.06 -13.94
CA LEU A 359 -16.25 2.13 -13.92
C LEU A 359 -16.69 0.69 -13.56
N VAL A 360 -17.63 0.52 -12.63
CA VAL A 360 -18.23 -0.79 -12.30
C VAL A 360 -18.89 -1.41 -13.53
N SER A 361 -19.70 -0.62 -14.25
CA SER A 361 -20.37 -1.07 -15.47
C SER A 361 -19.35 -1.54 -16.52
N HIS A 362 -18.26 -0.79 -16.71
CA HIS A 362 -17.15 -1.20 -17.58
C HIS A 362 -16.47 -2.51 -17.12
N MET A 363 -16.20 -2.63 -15.83
CA MET A 363 -15.56 -3.83 -15.27
C MET A 363 -16.40 -5.10 -15.42
N LEU A 364 -17.73 -4.98 -15.33
CA LEU A 364 -18.66 -6.10 -15.46
C LEU A 364 -18.91 -6.51 -16.92
N GLN A 365 -18.92 -5.56 -17.85
CA GLN A 365 -19.11 -5.80 -19.27
C GLN A 365 -17.90 -6.42 -19.98
N GLY A 366 -16.75 -6.47 -19.33
CA GLY A 366 -15.41 -6.77 -19.86
C GLY A 366 -15.18 -8.15 -20.53
N LYS A 367 -16.22 -8.83 -21.04
CA LYS A 367 -16.09 -9.98 -21.96
C LYS A 367 -15.87 -9.59 -23.43
N ASN A 368 -16.09 -8.35 -23.80
CA ASN A 368 -15.95 -7.88 -25.19
C ASN A 368 -14.96 -6.71 -25.26
N GLY A 369 -13.68 -6.94 -25.02
CA GLY A 369 -12.51 -6.21 -25.49
C GLY A 369 -12.62 -4.74 -25.94
N GLY A 370 -13.59 -3.97 -25.44
CA GLY A 370 -13.70 -2.54 -25.68
C GLY A 370 -12.44 -1.86 -25.13
N ASN A 371 -11.72 -1.16 -25.98
CA ASN A 371 -10.52 -0.45 -25.61
C ASN A 371 -10.92 0.60 -24.56
N ILE A 372 -10.28 0.59 -23.40
CA ILE A 372 -10.51 1.59 -22.33
C ILE A 372 -10.29 3.03 -22.83
N ASN A 373 -9.51 3.20 -23.92
CA ASN A 373 -9.36 4.47 -24.60
C ASN A 373 -10.67 4.98 -25.28
N ASP A 374 -11.64 4.07 -25.52
CA ASP A 374 -12.97 4.44 -25.97
C ASP A 374 -13.89 4.88 -24.80
N PHE A 375 -13.47 4.61 -23.57
CA PHE A 375 -14.09 5.12 -22.38
C PHE A 375 -13.68 6.59 -22.19
N THR A 376 -14.28 7.48 -22.98
CA THR A 376 -14.13 8.90 -22.77
C THR A 376 -14.81 9.24 -21.44
N PHE A 377 -14.02 9.19 -20.36
CA PHE A 377 -14.42 9.71 -19.04
C PHE A 377 -14.90 11.15 -19.15
N SER A 378 -14.40 11.89 -20.17
CA SER A 378 -14.95 13.15 -20.64
C SER A 378 -16.43 13.03 -21.02
N ALA A 379 -16.83 12.00 -21.75
CA ALA A 379 -18.24 11.81 -22.10
C ALA A 379 -19.12 11.47 -20.88
N CYS A 380 -18.57 10.78 -19.85
CA CYS A 380 -19.29 10.59 -18.59
C CYS A 380 -19.32 11.86 -17.72
N LEU A 381 -18.28 12.67 -17.75
CA LEU A 381 -18.25 13.97 -17.06
C LEU A 381 -19.05 15.03 -17.83
N ASP A 382 -19.02 15.01 -19.16
CA ASP A 382 -19.80 15.89 -20.02
C ASP A 382 -21.27 15.39 -20.16
N GLY A 383 -21.50 14.07 -20.12
CA GLY A 383 -22.81 13.44 -20.21
C GLY A 383 -23.63 13.46 -18.92
N VAL A 384 -23.03 13.68 -17.78
CA VAL A 384 -23.74 14.08 -16.54
C VAL A 384 -24.45 15.43 -16.75
N CYS A 385 -24.10 16.16 -17.82
CA CYS A 385 -24.63 17.46 -18.11
C CYS A 385 -25.58 17.53 -19.33
N ARG A 386 -25.52 16.61 -20.30
CA ARG A 386 -26.35 16.67 -21.50
C ARG A 386 -26.53 15.28 -22.11
N ASP A 387 -27.76 14.79 -22.17
CA ASP A 387 -28.23 13.68 -22.98
C ASP A 387 -27.52 12.30 -22.77
N SER A 388 -27.92 11.59 -21.73
CA SER A 388 -27.52 10.20 -21.55
C SER A 388 -28.13 9.27 -22.59
N PRO A 389 -27.37 8.47 -23.33
CA PRO A 389 -27.92 7.43 -24.23
C PRO A 389 -28.68 6.32 -23.51
N CYS A 390 -28.59 6.25 -22.17
CA CYS A 390 -29.22 5.25 -21.32
C CYS A 390 -30.58 5.68 -20.74
N GLY A 391 -31.22 6.78 -21.23
CA GLY A 391 -32.60 7.10 -20.89
C GLY A 391 -32.85 7.59 -19.46
N TYR A 392 -31.83 8.11 -18.77
CA TYR A 392 -32.00 8.68 -17.43
C TYR A 392 -32.80 9.99 -17.48
N PRO A 393 -33.75 10.19 -16.55
CA PRO A 393 -34.36 11.50 -16.40
C PRO A 393 -33.27 12.48 -15.98
N VAL A 394 -33.14 13.56 -16.73
CA VAL A 394 -32.36 14.73 -16.37
C VAL A 394 -32.73 15.07 -14.93
N LEU A 395 -31.78 14.92 -14.00
CA LEU A 395 -32.01 15.34 -12.62
C LEU A 395 -32.43 16.82 -12.65
N ASP A 396 -33.62 17.06 -12.15
CA ASP A 396 -34.22 18.38 -12.07
C ASP A 396 -33.24 19.37 -11.46
N ARG A 397 -32.79 20.34 -12.26
CA ARG A 397 -31.77 21.33 -11.85
C ARG A 397 -32.24 22.20 -10.69
N ASP A 398 -33.54 22.23 -10.44
CA ASP A 398 -34.16 23.08 -9.44
C ASP A 398 -34.38 22.39 -8.09
N LYS A 399 -34.09 21.07 -7.98
CA LYS A 399 -34.11 20.38 -6.70
C LYS A 399 -32.76 20.43 -6.03
N PRO A 400 -32.65 20.90 -4.77
CA PRO A 400 -31.40 20.89 -4.02
C PRO A 400 -30.89 19.44 -3.87
N ARG A 401 -29.70 19.18 -4.38
CA ARG A 401 -29.03 17.89 -4.20
C ARG A 401 -28.66 17.70 -2.73
N PRO A 402 -28.54 16.47 -2.21
CA PRO A 402 -28.12 16.22 -0.83
C PRO A 402 -26.85 16.96 -0.41
N TYR A 403 -25.97 17.28 -1.37
CA TYR A 403 -24.69 17.98 -1.18
C TYR A 403 -24.78 19.52 -1.28
N ASP A 404 -25.88 20.08 -1.75
CA ASP A 404 -26.09 21.54 -1.78
C ASP A 404 -26.31 22.12 -0.37
N LYS A 405 -26.50 21.27 0.65
CA LYS A 405 -26.54 21.64 2.08
C LYS A 405 -25.20 22.00 2.68
N LEU A 406 -24.10 21.79 1.95
CA LEU A 406 -22.80 22.33 2.35
C LEU A 406 -22.78 23.82 2.01
N ASN A 407 -22.72 24.67 3.01
CA ASN A 407 -22.57 26.13 2.93
C ASN A 407 -21.25 26.48 2.21
N MET A 408 -21.17 26.22 0.91
CA MET A 408 -20.09 26.66 0.04
C MET A 408 -20.54 27.92 -0.66
N ASP A 409 -19.69 28.92 -0.58
CA ASP A 409 -19.87 30.23 -1.19
C ASP A 409 -20.33 30.08 -2.66
N ARG A 410 -21.54 30.52 -2.98
CA ARG A 410 -22.17 30.33 -4.30
C ARG A 410 -21.44 31.04 -5.43
N ASP A 411 -20.57 32.00 -5.09
CA ASP A 411 -19.84 32.83 -6.05
C ASP A 411 -18.43 32.27 -6.37
N LYS A 412 -18.01 31.18 -5.72
CA LYS A 412 -16.77 30.48 -6.09
C LYS A 412 -17.08 29.32 -7.03
N PRO A 413 -16.28 29.13 -8.12
CA PRO A 413 -16.43 27.97 -8.98
C PRO A 413 -16.44 26.71 -8.10
N ARG A 414 -17.49 25.90 -8.24
CA ARG A 414 -17.64 24.68 -7.44
C ARG A 414 -16.40 23.81 -7.67
N PRO A 415 -15.94 23.08 -6.67
CA PRO A 415 -14.81 22.15 -6.86
C PRO A 415 -15.01 21.20 -8.06
N TYR A 416 -16.26 20.91 -8.43
CA TYR A 416 -16.63 20.06 -9.56
C TYR A 416 -16.53 20.74 -10.93
N ASP A 417 -16.66 22.07 -11.01
CA ASP A 417 -16.58 22.81 -12.29
C ASP A 417 -15.13 22.87 -12.81
N LYS A 418 -14.14 22.57 -11.92
CA LYS A 418 -12.72 22.36 -12.25
C LYS A 418 -12.33 20.89 -12.32
N LEU A 419 -13.26 19.95 -12.21
CA LEU A 419 -13.03 18.49 -12.25
C LEU A 419 -12.50 17.97 -13.58
N ASN A 420 -12.25 18.85 -14.53
CA ASN A 420 -11.71 18.45 -15.83
C ASN A 420 -10.23 18.06 -15.82
N SER A 421 -9.53 18.07 -14.69
CA SER A 421 -8.12 17.70 -14.75
C SER A 421 -7.45 17.53 -13.39
N GLY A 422 -7.45 16.39 -12.78
CA GLY A 422 -6.36 16.10 -11.88
C GLY A 422 -6.67 15.75 -10.42
N TYR A 423 -7.93 15.92 -9.95
CA TYR A 423 -8.25 15.59 -8.54
C TYR A 423 -8.62 14.12 -8.30
N VAL A 424 -8.98 13.36 -9.34
CA VAL A 424 -9.21 11.92 -9.25
C VAL A 424 -8.39 11.22 -10.31
N GLN A 425 -7.48 10.35 -9.90
CA GLN A 425 -6.70 9.49 -10.78
C GLN A 425 -7.27 8.08 -10.73
N ILE A 426 -7.35 7.42 -11.89
CA ILE A 426 -7.80 6.05 -12.00
C ILE A 426 -6.62 5.20 -12.45
N TYR A 427 -6.35 4.15 -11.69
CA TYR A 427 -5.29 3.20 -12.00
C TYR A 427 -5.87 1.82 -12.26
N LYS A 428 -5.29 1.10 -13.21
CA LYS A 428 -5.50 -0.33 -13.42
C LYS A 428 -4.26 -1.09 -12.99
N THR A 429 -4.43 -2.17 -12.27
CA THR A 429 -3.30 -3.00 -11.87
C THR A 429 -2.89 -3.93 -13.01
N ARG A 430 -1.58 -4.04 -13.20
CA ARG A 430 -0.93 -4.99 -14.10
C ARG A 430 0.21 -5.68 -13.38
N MET A 431 0.38 -6.96 -13.62
CA MET A 431 1.50 -7.73 -13.08
C MET A 431 2.66 -7.76 -14.08
N ASP A 432 3.86 -7.58 -13.57
CA ASP A 432 5.11 -7.87 -14.29
C ASP A 432 5.94 -8.92 -13.53
N ASN A 433 7.17 -9.18 -13.99
CA ASN A 433 8.07 -10.13 -13.34
C ASN A 433 8.50 -9.72 -11.91
N TRP A 434 8.19 -8.48 -11.50
CA TRP A 434 8.59 -7.90 -10.22
C TRP A 434 7.45 -7.67 -9.25
N GLY A 435 6.22 -7.77 -9.72
CA GLY A 435 5.06 -7.55 -8.89
C GLY A 435 3.99 -6.70 -9.58
N VAL A 436 3.21 -5.97 -8.78
CA VAL A 436 2.11 -5.17 -9.28
C VAL A 436 2.56 -3.77 -9.68
N LYS A 437 2.07 -3.31 -10.83
CA LYS A 437 2.13 -1.91 -11.27
C LYS A 437 0.74 -1.30 -11.27
N PHE A 438 0.66 -0.03 -10.94
CA PHE A 438 -0.56 0.79 -11.02
C PHE A 438 -0.42 1.73 -12.21
N LEU A 439 -1.03 1.37 -13.33
CA LEU A 439 -0.94 2.13 -14.57
C LEU A 439 -2.08 3.14 -14.63
N PRO A 440 -1.80 4.45 -14.78
CA PRO A 440 -2.84 5.46 -14.90
C PRO A 440 -3.65 5.24 -16.20
N LEU A 441 -4.97 5.33 -16.11
CA LEU A 441 -5.87 5.22 -17.26
C LEU A 441 -6.11 6.57 -17.93
N ILE A 442 -5.94 7.66 -17.18
CA ILE A 442 -6.06 9.01 -17.69
C ILE A 442 -4.66 9.57 -17.84
N LEU A 443 -4.28 9.96 -19.06
CA LEU A 443 -2.98 10.55 -19.32
C LEU A 443 -2.87 11.88 -18.55
N LYS A 444 -1.85 11.97 -17.70
CA LYS A 444 -1.50 13.19 -16.96
C LYS A 444 -0.18 13.77 -17.45
N GLU A 445 0.07 15.03 -17.13
CA GLU A 445 1.39 15.61 -17.33
C GLU A 445 2.41 14.92 -16.42
N LEU A 446 3.60 14.69 -16.95
CA LEU A 446 4.68 14.06 -16.21
C LEU A 446 5.41 15.13 -15.40
N ASP A 447 5.31 15.04 -14.09
CA ASP A 447 6.01 15.93 -13.16
C ASP A 447 7.32 15.30 -12.64
N VAL A 448 8.10 16.11 -11.94
CA VAL A 448 9.41 15.68 -11.43
C VAL A 448 9.29 14.61 -10.34
N GLU A 449 8.25 14.63 -9.54
CA GLU A 449 8.03 13.63 -8.47
C GLU A 449 7.74 12.27 -9.08
N GLU A 450 6.94 12.20 -10.14
CA GLU A 450 6.63 10.96 -10.83
C GLU A 450 7.88 10.38 -11.51
N ILE A 451 8.67 11.21 -12.18
CA ILE A 451 9.95 10.78 -12.79
C ILE A 451 10.85 10.17 -11.71
N MET A 452 11.03 10.86 -10.59
CA MET A 452 11.88 10.38 -9.50
C MET A 452 11.30 9.13 -8.83
N ALA A 453 9.99 9.04 -8.65
CA ALA A 453 9.34 7.89 -8.05
C ALA A 453 9.53 6.62 -8.90
N ILE A 454 9.42 6.72 -10.22
CA ILE A 454 9.68 5.61 -11.14
C ILE A 454 11.18 5.26 -11.13
N ALA A 455 12.06 6.25 -11.16
CA ALA A 455 13.49 6.03 -11.09
C ALA A 455 13.92 5.36 -9.78
N TYR A 456 13.37 5.78 -8.64
CA TYR A 456 13.62 5.14 -7.35
C TYR A 456 13.11 3.70 -7.31
N ARG A 457 12.00 3.39 -7.96
CA ARG A 457 11.52 2.00 -8.10
C ARG A 457 12.56 1.12 -8.78
N GLU A 458 13.10 1.55 -9.90
CA GLU A 458 14.08 0.77 -10.65
C GLU A 458 15.41 0.61 -9.89
N VAL A 459 15.86 1.67 -9.25
CA VAL A 459 17.06 1.62 -8.40
C VAL A 459 16.84 0.69 -7.19
N GLY A 460 15.68 0.75 -6.55
CA GLY A 460 15.33 -0.18 -5.46
C GLY A 460 15.34 -1.64 -5.92
N ARG A 461 14.84 -1.93 -7.12
CA ARG A 461 14.93 -3.26 -7.75
C ARG A 461 16.38 -3.71 -7.94
N LYS A 462 17.25 -2.80 -8.36
CA LYS A 462 18.68 -3.07 -8.50
C LYS A 462 19.35 -3.38 -7.16
N LEU A 463 19.00 -2.66 -6.11
CA LEU A 463 19.51 -2.90 -4.76
C LEU A 463 18.99 -4.24 -4.18
N MET A 464 17.73 -4.58 -4.43
CA MET A 464 17.15 -5.86 -4.01
C MET A 464 17.80 -7.04 -4.72
N ARG A 465 18.26 -6.84 -5.95
CA ARG A 465 18.87 -7.88 -6.78
C ARG A 465 20.01 -7.31 -7.63
N SER A 466 21.24 -7.62 -7.23
CA SER A 466 22.44 -7.14 -7.93
C SER A 466 22.53 -7.53 -9.41
N THR A 467 21.88 -8.64 -9.81
CA THR A 467 21.83 -9.10 -11.21
C THR A 467 20.77 -8.39 -12.04
N TYR A 468 19.92 -7.54 -11.45
CA TYR A 468 18.94 -6.77 -12.20
C TYR A 468 19.64 -5.72 -13.05
N HIS A 469 19.32 -5.69 -14.32
CA HIS A 469 19.75 -4.66 -15.25
C HIS A 469 18.61 -3.65 -15.41
N ILE A 470 18.92 -2.37 -15.21
CA ILE A 470 17.98 -1.29 -15.47
C ILE A 470 18.04 -1.05 -16.99
N ASP A 471 16.93 -1.24 -17.70
CA ASP A 471 16.79 -0.84 -19.09
C ASP A 471 16.06 0.51 -19.17
N PRO A 472 16.75 1.59 -19.52
CA PRO A 472 16.12 2.90 -19.65
C PRO A 472 15.00 2.93 -20.70
N GLN A 473 15.06 2.11 -21.73
CA GLN A 473 14.07 2.09 -22.80
C GLN A 473 12.72 1.56 -22.34
N ASP A 474 12.71 0.57 -21.44
CA ASP A 474 11.48 0.07 -20.82
C ASP A 474 10.75 1.18 -20.04
N ILE A 475 11.53 2.01 -19.34
CA ILE A 475 11.00 3.13 -18.54
C ILE A 475 10.47 4.24 -19.45
N ILE A 476 11.21 4.59 -20.51
CA ILE A 476 10.78 5.57 -21.50
C ILE A 476 9.49 5.11 -22.17
N HIS A 477 9.39 3.83 -22.52
CA HIS A 477 8.17 3.27 -23.09
C HIS A 477 6.99 3.34 -22.11
N GLU A 478 7.22 3.01 -20.83
CA GLU A 478 6.20 3.13 -19.78
C GLU A 478 5.76 4.60 -19.63
N LEU A 479 6.69 5.54 -19.55
CA LEU A 479 6.38 6.96 -19.43
C LEU A 479 5.63 7.48 -20.66
N SER A 480 6.10 7.20 -21.85
CA SER A 480 5.47 7.67 -23.10
C SER A 480 4.07 7.09 -23.32
N SER A 481 3.81 5.89 -22.80
CA SER A 481 2.52 5.22 -22.94
C SER A 481 1.45 5.75 -21.98
N HIS A 482 1.86 6.32 -20.84
CA HIS A 482 0.94 6.65 -19.74
C HIS A 482 0.96 8.13 -19.35
N TYR A 483 1.84 8.93 -19.92
CA TYR A 483 1.96 10.36 -19.61
C TYR A 483 1.98 11.19 -20.89
N ARG A 484 1.49 12.44 -20.74
CA ARG A 484 1.61 13.47 -21.78
C ARG A 484 3.02 14.07 -21.73
N ASP A 485 3.20 15.20 -22.36
CA ASP A 485 4.45 15.96 -22.31
C ASP A 485 4.86 16.37 -20.88
N ILE A 486 6.15 16.72 -20.72
CA ILE A 486 6.65 17.35 -19.51
C ILE A 486 6.59 18.87 -19.62
N THR A 487 6.21 19.53 -18.52
CA THR A 487 6.15 20.99 -18.46
C THR A 487 7.55 21.63 -18.53
N ALA A 488 7.63 22.91 -18.89
CA ALA A 488 8.88 23.66 -18.86
C ALA A 488 9.50 23.70 -17.45
N ASP A 489 8.67 23.84 -16.40
CA ASP A 489 9.11 23.79 -15.00
C ASP A 489 9.71 22.44 -14.65
N THR A 490 9.07 21.35 -15.05
CA THR A 490 9.57 19.98 -14.84
C THR A 490 10.92 19.79 -15.54
N ARG A 491 11.10 20.30 -16.75
CA ARG A 491 12.39 20.24 -17.48
C ARG A 491 13.51 20.95 -16.75
N GLU A 492 13.27 22.13 -16.21
CA GLU A 492 14.28 22.86 -15.43
C GLU A 492 14.64 22.14 -14.13
N LYS A 493 13.65 21.59 -13.42
CA LYS A 493 13.88 20.76 -12.22
C LYS A 493 14.69 19.49 -12.55
N VAL A 494 14.39 18.81 -13.65
CA VAL A 494 15.16 17.64 -14.11
C VAL A 494 16.62 18.00 -14.40
N LYS A 495 16.89 19.14 -15.05
CA LYS A 495 18.27 19.61 -15.25
C LYS A 495 18.99 19.88 -13.93
N LEU A 496 18.29 20.47 -12.96
CA LEU A 496 18.83 20.72 -11.63
C LEU A 496 19.16 19.40 -10.92
N ILE A 497 18.25 18.44 -10.94
CA ILE A 497 18.47 17.07 -10.38
C ILE A 497 19.70 16.43 -11.00
N LEU A 498 19.86 16.48 -12.33
CA LEU A 498 21.03 15.93 -13.00
C LEU A 498 22.36 16.56 -12.53
N ARG A 499 22.37 17.87 -12.25
CA ARG A 499 23.54 18.54 -11.68
C ARG A 499 23.86 18.01 -10.29
N TYR A 500 22.84 17.89 -9.40
CA TYR A 500 23.03 17.38 -8.04
C TYR A 500 23.46 15.91 -8.02
N LEU A 501 22.84 15.06 -8.83
CA LEU A 501 23.24 13.65 -8.93
C LEU A 501 24.66 13.49 -9.47
N SER A 502 25.09 14.34 -10.41
CA SER A 502 26.47 14.36 -10.91
C SER A 502 27.45 14.80 -9.82
N SER A 503 27.08 15.77 -9.00
CA SER A 503 27.87 16.19 -7.83
C SER A 503 27.97 15.07 -6.80
N LEU A 504 26.84 14.41 -6.46
CA LEU A 504 26.82 13.27 -5.54
C LEU A 504 27.67 12.11 -6.04
N HIS A 505 27.61 11.79 -7.34
CA HIS A 505 28.45 10.76 -7.94
C HIS A 505 29.94 11.08 -7.74
N SER A 506 30.36 12.31 -8.03
CA SER A 506 31.74 12.76 -7.83
C SER A 506 32.18 12.72 -6.36
N ILE A 507 31.28 13.08 -5.43
CA ILE A 507 31.54 12.99 -3.98
C ILE A 507 31.77 11.52 -3.57
N CYS A 508 30.87 10.61 -3.99
CA CYS A 508 30.99 9.19 -3.69
C CYS A 508 32.24 8.56 -4.34
N GLU A 509 32.56 8.93 -5.59
CA GLU A 509 33.76 8.49 -6.30
C GLU A 509 35.05 8.92 -5.56
N SER A 510 35.08 10.16 -5.07
CA SER A 510 36.20 10.67 -4.27
C SER A 510 36.32 9.95 -2.92
N GLY A 511 35.21 9.64 -2.28
CA GLY A 511 35.19 8.87 -1.02
C GLY A 511 35.57 7.39 -1.20
N ALA A 512 35.24 6.79 -2.34
CA ALA A 512 35.59 5.42 -2.71
C ALA A 512 37.06 5.29 -3.13
N SER A 513 37.67 6.34 -3.68
CA SER A 513 39.04 6.35 -4.18
C SER A 513 40.05 6.64 -3.09
N LYS A 514 40.31 5.83 -2.12
CA LYS A 514 41.40 5.89 -1.09
C LYS A 514 42.11 7.26 -0.89
N SER A 515 41.43 8.37 -1.19
CA SER A 515 41.96 9.73 -1.03
C SER A 515 42.03 10.08 0.46
N PRO A 516 43.18 10.55 0.98
CA PRO A 516 43.40 10.72 2.43
C PRO A 516 42.60 11.89 3.04
N SER A 517 41.78 12.62 2.27
CA SER A 517 41.26 13.95 2.66
C SER A 517 39.77 13.99 3.08
N LEU A 518 39.00 12.92 2.95
CA LEU A 518 37.56 12.94 3.28
C LEU A 518 37.21 11.92 4.35
N SER A 519 36.66 12.38 5.47
CA SER A 519 36.02 11.51 6.46
C SER A 519 34.59 11.16 6.04
N LEU A 520 34.01 10.09 6.64
CA LEU A 520 32.59 9.74 6.46
C LEU A 520 31.66 10.92 6.78
N SER A 521 32.00 11.69 7.81
CA SER A 521 31.22 12.86 8.23
C SER A 521 31.29 14.00 7.19
N ASP A 522 32.46 14.20 6.56
CA ASP A 522 32.60 15.20 5.48
C ASP A 522 31.79 14.82 4.24
N VAL A 523 31.79 13.52 3.89
CA VAL A 523 30.99 13.00 2.77
C VAL A 523 29.52 13.15 3.07
N GLU A 524 29.06 12.78 4.27
CA GLU A 524 27.66 12.92 4.70
C GLU A 524 27.21 14.37 4.64
N MET A 525 28.00 15.29 5.19
CA MET A 525 27.69 16.72 5.16
C MET A 525 27.51 17.23 3.73
N LYS A 526 28.40 16.89 2.83
CA LYS A 526 28.31 17.29 1.41
C LYS A 526 27.09 16.68 0.70
N ILE A 527 26.74 15.43 1.04
CA ILE A 527 25.52 14.78 0.52
C ILE A 527 24.28 15.49 1.03
N GLN A 528 24.22 15.81 2.32
CA GLN A 528 23.10 16.53 2.92
C GLN A 528 22.95 17.94 2.33
N GLU A 529 24.06 18.68 2.15
CA GLU A 529 24.05 19.99 1.47
C GLU A 529 23.52 19.89 0.04
N SER A 530 23.94 18.86 -0.69
CA SER A 530 23.51 18.64 -2.08
C SER A 530 22.05 18.21 -2.19
N CYS A 531 21.57 17.34 -1.29
CA CYS A 531 20.20 16.83 -1.31
C CYS A 531 19.20 17.80 -0.67
N GLY A 532 19.61 18.57 0.33
CA GLY A 532 18.73 19.44 1.13
C GLY A 532 18.09 20.59 0.36
N SER A 533 18.57 20.88 -0.86
CA SER A 533 17.97 21.90 -1.76
C SER A 533 16.82 21.36 -2.63
N LEU A 534 16.64 20.05 -2.66
CA LEU A 534 15.59 19.37 -3.45
C LEU A 534 14.99 18.23 -2.66
N ASP A 535 13.73 18.36 -2.26
CA ASP A 535 13.00 17.37 -1.46
C ASP A 535 13.00 15.97 -2.11
N VAL A 536 12.98 15.91 -3.43
CA VAL A 536 13.02 14.65 -4.20
C VAL A 536 14.33 13.86 -4.03
N LEU A 537 15.41 14.47 -3.54
CA LEU A 537 16.69 13.82 -3.26
C LEU A 537 16.89 13.47 -1.76
N THR A 538 16.01 13.93 -0.88
CA THR A 538 16.09 13.67 0.57
C THR A 538 16.18 12.17 0.93
N PRO A 539 15.50 11.24 0.22
CA PRO A 539 15.66 9.80 0.47
C PRO A 539 17.10 9.31 0.34
N LEU A 540 17.89 9.89 -0.58
CA LEU A 540 19.31 9.52 -0.75
C LEU A 540 20.17 9.95 0.44
N ALA A 541 19.95 11.16 0.97
CA ALA A 541 20.68 11.65 2.13
C ALA A 541 20.44 10.77 3.37
N GLY A 542 19.17 10.41 3.62
CA GLY A 542 18.82 9.50 4.70
C GLY A 542 19.41 8.10 4.54
N TYR A 543 19.39 7.58 3.33
CA TYR A 543 19.99 6.28 3.01
C TYR A 543 21.50 6.25 3.28
N PHE A 544 22.22 7.31 2.88
CA PHE A 544 23.65 7.41 3.16
C PHE A 544 23.95 7.51 4.66
N SER A 545 23.14 8.25 5.41
CA SER A 545 23.29 8.36 6.88
C SER A 545 23.15 6.99 7.56
N ASP A 546 22.24 6.14 7.10
CA ASP A 546 22.11 4.77 7.61
C ASP A 546 23.31 3.88 7.24
N LEU A 547 23.82 3.98 6.00
CA LEU A 547 25.02 3.25 5.56
C LEU A 547 26.23 3.63 6.41
N LYS A 548 26.40 4.93 6.68
CA LYS A 548 27.45 5.43 7.55
C LYS A 548 27.35 4.82 8.96
N ALA A 549 26.18 4.90 9.59
CA ALA A 549 25.97 4.40 10.94
C ALA A 549 26.24 2.89 11.05
N GLU A 550 25.87 2.11 10.04
CA GLU A 550 26.14 0.67 10.00
C GLU A 550 27.62 0.35 9.86
N THR A 551 28.31 1.11 9.00
CA THR A 551 29.72 0.89 8.73
C THR A 551 30.57 1.27 9.95
N GLU A 552 30.23 2.37 10.66
CA GLU A 552 30.90 2.76 11.91
C GLU A 552 30.72 1.73 13.03
N LEU A 553 29.56 1.06 13.11
CA LEU A 553 29.29 -0.01 14.08
C LEU A 553 30.02 -1.31 13.74
N SER A 554 30.35 -1.55 12.48
CA SER A 554 31.06 -2.76 12.02
C SER A 554 32.55 -2.66 12.23
N THR A 555 33.10 -1.45 12.34
CA THR A 555 34.52 -1.16 12.55
C THR A 555 34.65 -0.35 13.85
N GLU A 556 35.31 -0.92 14.88
CA GLU A 556 35.53 -0.26 16.17
C GLU A 556 36.47 0.98 16.11
N ALA A 557 36.95 1.36 14.95
CA ALA A 557 37.76 2.56 14.72
C ALA A 557 37.32 3.24 13.42
N GLY A 558 37.18 4.57 13.41
CA GLY A 558 36.81 5.38 12.22
C GLY A 558 37.74 5.12 11.02
N ASP A 559 37.55 3.99 10.37
CA ASP A 559 38.47 3.40 9.40
C ASP A 559 38.18 3.94 8.00
N ARG A 560 39.21 4.18 7.23
CA ARG A 560 39.17 4.58 5.83
C ARG A 560 38.38 3.58 4.96
N ASN A 561 38.43 2.29 5.32
CA ASN A 561 37.65 1.24 4.64
C ASN A 561 36.16 1.43 4.78
N ALA A 562 35.68 1.93 5.92
CA ALA A 562 34.27 2.23 6.16
C ALA A 562 33.75 3.32 5.21
N THR A 563 34.51 4.39 5.01
CA THR A 563 34.14 5.45 4.08
C THR A 563 34.09 4.94 2.64
N GLN A 564 35.06 4.14 2.24
CA GLN A 564 35.10 3.54 0.91
C GLN A 564 33.88 2.65 0.67
N GLU A 565 33.58 1.72 1.60
CA GLU A 565 32.47 0.78 1.48
C GLU A 565 31.10 1.49 1.43
N ALA A 566 30.87 2.49 2.29
CA ALA A 566 29.66 3.30 2.26
C ALA A 566 29.50 4.07 0.95
N CYS A 567 30.59 4.68 0.45
CA CYS A 567 30.56 5.40 -0.82
C CYS A 567 30.34 4.48 -2.02
N GLU A 568 30.99 3.31 -2.06
CA GLU A 568 30.78 2.31 -3.11
C GLU A 568 29.31 1.83 -3.13
N THR A 569 28.72 1.58 -1.96
CA THR A 569 27.33 1.17 -1.84
C THR A 569 26.37 2.29 -2.27
N MET A 570 26.65 3.54 -1.90
CA MET A 570 25.85 4.71 -2.31
C MET A 570 25.94 5.00 -3.81
N MET A 571 27.05 4.66 -4.45
CA MET A 571 27.20 4.87 -5.90
C MET A 571 26.19 4.09 -6.72
N ILE A 572 25.68 2.95 -6.24
CA ILE A 572 24.70 2.14 -6.95
C ILE A 572 23.42 2.95 -7.24
N PRO A 573 22.71 3.51 -6.23
CA PRO A 573 21.52 4.30 -6.48
C PRO A 573 21.82 5.61 -7.23
N VAL A 574 22.89 6.30 -6.90
CA VAL A 574 23.24 7.58 -7.54
C VAL A 574 23.51 7.39 -9.03
N LYS A 575 24.29 6.38 -9.41
CA LYS A 575 24.60 6.07 -10.81
C LYS A 575 23.34 5.63 -11.57
N GLY A 576 22.53 4.76 -10.98
CA GLY A 576 21.26 4.33 -11.57
C GLY A 576 20.31 5.49 -11.83
N LEU A 577 20.15 6.40 -10.87
CA LEU A 577 19.34 7.61 -11.04
C LEU A 577 19.89 8.53 -12.12
N LEU A 578 21.20 8.75 -12.15
CA LEU A 578 21.84 9.57 -13.17
C LEU A 578 21.58 9.06 -14.59
N GLU A 579 21.74 7.77 -14.80
CA GLU A 579 21.52 7.13 -16.11
C GLU A 579 20.05 7.30 -16.53
N LEU A 580 19.11 6.92 -15.66
CA LEU A 580 17.68 7.01 -15.93
C LEU A 580 17.20 8.44 -16.22
N ILE A 581 17.58 9.40 -15.38
CA ILE A 581 17.11 10.78 -15.53
C ILE A 581 17.74 11.44 -16.77
N ARG A 582 18.97 11.07 -17.15
CA ARG A 582 19.58 11.53 -18.42
C ARG A 582 18.78 11.05 -19.63
N GLU A 583 18.40 9.77 -19.65
CA GLU A 583 17.60 9.20 -20.74
C GLU A 583 16.23 9.85 -20.82
N VAL A 584 15.50 9.96 -19.71
CA VAL A 584 14.21 10.66 -19.65
C VAL A 584 14.36 12.09 -20.19
N ASN A 585 15.37 12.84 -19.75
CA ASN A 585 15.63 14.20 -20.24
C ASN A 585 15.97 14.26 -21.73
N SER A 586 16.53 13.19 -22.31
CA SER A 586 16.85 13.13 -23.74
C SER A 586 15.62 12.93 -24.62
N VAL A 587 14.65 12.15 -24.15
CA VAL A 587 13.44 11.78 -24.90
C VAL A 587 12.38 12.88 -24.87
N PHE A 588 12.23 13.53 -23.73
CA PHE A 588 11.23 14.60 -23.56
C PHE A 588 11.82 16.01 -23.84
N ARG A 589 12.88 16.09 -24.59
CA ARG A 589 13.41 17.36 -25.12
C ARG A 589 12.47 17.88 -26.20
#